data_d9cae904368880c9e073df2eb88dc8a6
#
_entry.id   d9cae904368880c9e073df2eb88dc8a6
#
_cell.length_a   1.000
_cell.length_b   1.000
_cell.length_c   1.000
_cell.angle_alpha   90.00
_cell.angle_beta   90.00
_cell.angle_gamma   90.00
#
_symmetry.space_group_name_H-M   'P 1'
#
loop_
_entity.id
_entity.type
_entity.pdbx_description
1 polymer ?
#
loop_
_entity_poly.entity_id
_entity_poly.type
_entity_poly.pdbx_seq_one_letter_code
_entity_poly.pdbx_strand_id
1 'polypeptide(L)'
;MKGTHLIIGDVHSMYNPFAEATKFAEENNLHLVTAGDLIDNGPDTYAVTELMLQKMFMGKASGIMGNHEWKIIRWLRGKDVKLSGPNYPTIEAMEKQPALKDMFARYAEKLSFQLQLGNNMFVAHAAVKPEWWIDRKDTRRSNEYNMYGNSDSSNMIEFRGQRYPNRLYNWVDNVPSDVKLFVGHDPRPMVSEPDFDNFQATPLSVKNKQGGITTFLDAGSGKGGNLWGAVVNSANNSIEALINFGQ
;
A
#
# COMPACT_ATOMS: atom_id res chain seq x y z
N MET A 1 9.70 6.29 13.60
CA MET A 1 8.80 7.27 14.25
C MET A 1 8.11 6.60 15.43
N LYS A 2 8.01 7.25 16.60
CA LYS A 2 7.24 6.75 17.76
C LYS A 2 6.00 7.60 17.93
N GLY A 3 4.86 6.99 18.23
CA GLY A 3 3.58 7.69 18.43
C GLY A 3 2.40 6.87 17.89
N THR A 4 1.29 7.57 17.71
CA THR A 4 0.07 7.00 17.13
C THR A 4 0.00 7.30 15.63
N HIS A 5 -0.41 6.30 14.87
CA HIS A 5 -0.45 6.38 13.42
C HIS A 5 -1.78 5.83 12.89
N LEU A 6 -2.24 6.36 11.76
CA LEU A 6 -3.24 5.73 10.90
C LEU A 6 -2.50 5.15 9.69
N ILE A 7 -2.46 3.83 9.57
CA ILE A 7 -1.90 3.13 8.40
C ILE A 7 -3.06 2.75 7.51
N ILE A 8 -3.11 3.24 6.26
CA ILE A 8 -4.15 2.90 5.29
C ILE A 8 -3.61 2.01 4.19
N GLY A 9 -4.47 1.14 3.66
CA GLY A 9 -4.20 0.31 2.49
C GLY A 9 -4.11 1.10 1.18
N ASP A 10 -4.25 0.39 0.07
CA ASP A 10 -4.24 0.96 -1.28
C ASP A 10 -5.38 1.96 -1.46
N VAL A 11 -5.07 3.12 -2.02
CA VAL A 11 -6.05 4.22 -2.23
C VAL A 11 -6.60 4.21 -3.65
N HIS A 12 -5.73 3.95 -4.63
CA HIS A 12 -6.10 3.86 -6.03
C HIS A 12 -6.93 5.04 -6.56
N SER A 13 -6.43 6.26 -6.35
CA SER A 13 -7.06 7.50 -6.85
C SER A 13 -8.51 7.72 -6.39
N MET A 14 -8.93 7.12 -5.27
CA MET A 14 -10.24 7.34 -4.66
C MET A 14 -10.16 8.50 -3.66
N TYR A 15 -10.51 9.71 -4.12
CA TYR A 15 -10.32 10.94 -3.33
C TYR A 15 -11.18 10.99 -2.08
N ASN A 16 -12.48 10.70 -2.18
CA ASN A 16 -13.40 10.86 -1.06
C ASN A 16 -12.99 10.02 0.17
N PRO A 17 -12.80 8.69 0.07
CA PRO A 17 -12.37 7.90 1.22
C PRO A 17 -10.96 8.30 1.71
N PHE A 18 -10.07 8.73 0.81
CA PHE A 18 -8.74 9.21 1.20
C PHE A 18 -8.81 10.55 1.96
N ALA A 19 -9.67 11.46 1.55
CA ALA A 19 -9.91 12.73 2.24
C ALA A 19 -10.51 12.49 3.64
N GLU A 20 -11.48 11.55 3.77
CA GLU A 20 -12.03 11.15 5.06
C GLU A 20 -10.97 10.52 5.98
N ALA A 21 -10.11 9.64 5.46
CA ALA A 21 -9.01 9.06 6.23
C ALA A 21 -8.01 10.14 6.69
N THR A 22 -7.71 11.11 5.82
CA THR A 22 -6.83 12.22 6.13
C THR A 22 -7.42 13.13 7.21
N LYS A 23 -8.71 13.46 7.11
CA LYS A 23 -9.44 14.24 8.10
C LYS A 23 -9.48 13.52 9.45
N PHE A 24 -9.80 12.23 9.44
CA PHE A 24 -9.79 11.39 10.65
C PHE A 24 -8.41 11.41 11.34
N ALA A 25 -7.33 11.28 10.55
CA ALA A 25 -5.98 11.35 11.12
C ALA A 25 -5.69 12.71 11.77
N GLU A 26 -6.12 13.81 11.15
CA GLU A 26 -5.93 15.16 11.70
C GLU A 26 -6.73 15.39 13.00
N GLU A 27 -8.02 15.04 13.01
CA GLU A 27 -8.91 15.19 14.17
C GLU A 27 -8.45 14.37 15.37
N ASN A 28 -7.79 13.24 15.13
CA ASN A 28 -7.27 12.35 16.19
C ASN A 28 -5.76 12.51 16.44
N ASN A 29 -5.12 13.53 15.83
CA ASN A 29 -3.69 13.79 15.95
C ASN A 29 -2.81 12.57 15.63
N LEU A 30 -3.18 11.82 14.58
CA LEU A 30 -2.45 10.65 14.09
C LEU A 30 -1.54 11.05 12.93
N HIS A 31 -0.37 10.41 12.84
CA HIS A 31 0.45 10.50 11.63
C HIS A 31 -0.08 9.52 10.58
N LEU A 32 -0.44 10.04 9.40
CA LEU A 32 -0.96 9.22 8.31
C LEU A 32 0.18 8.45 7.62
N VAL A 33 -0.03 7.15 7.36
CA VAL A 33 0.90 6.31 6.60
C VAL A 33 0.14 5.57 5.51
N THR A 34 0.52 5.74 4.23
CA THR A 34 -0.04 4.94 3.13
C THR A 34 0.83 3.72 2.86
N ALA A 35 0.21 2.56 2.69
CA ALA A 35 0.90 1.31 2.38
C ALA A 35 1.25 1.15 0.87
N GLY A 36 1.26 2.25 0.11
CA GLY A 36 1.52 2.29 -1.34
C GLY A 36 0.24 2.33 -2.17
N ASP A 37 0.40 2.31 -3.48
CA ASP A 37 -0.66 2.33 -4.49
C ASP A 37 -1.71 3.43 -4.24
N LEU A 38 -1.20 4.67 -4.13
CA LEU A 38 -2.04 5.88 -4.02
C LEU A 38 -2.79 6.17 -5.31
N ILE A 39 -2.21 5.84 -6.46
CA ILE A 39 -2.67 6.21 -7.81
C ILE A 39 -3.18 4.99 -8.59
N ASP A 40 -3.64 5.26 -9.83
CA ASP A 40 -4.21 4.29 -10.78
C ASP A 40 -5.62 3.79 -10.38
N ASN A 41 -6.27 3.07 -11.28
CA ASN A 41 -7.65 2.55 -11.18
C ASN A 41 -8.75 3.63 -11.10
N GLY A 42 -8.75 4.46 -10.07
CA GLY A 42 -9.77 5.50 -9.86
C GLY A 42 -9.49 6.81 -10.62
N PRO A 43 -10.43 7.77 -10.54
CA PRO A 43 -10.42 8.95 -11.40
C PRO A 43 -9.57 10.12 -10.89
N ASP A 44 -9.27 10.18 -9.58
CA ASP A 44 -8.85 11.42 -8.91
C ASP A 44 -7.35 11.50 -8.64
N THR A 45 -6.52 11.01 -9.58
CA THR A 45 -5.04 10.97 -9.42
C THR A 45 -4.44 12.31 -9.01
N TYR A 46 -4.93 13.42 -9.57
CA TYR A 46 -4.45 14.76 -9.22
C TYR A 46 -4.74 15.08 -7.74
N ALA A 47 -6.01 14.96 -7.34
CA ALA A 47 -6.46 15.35 -6.02
C ALA A 47 -5.82 14.52 -4.89
N VAL A 48 -5.69 13.19 -5.07
CA VAL A 48 -5.03 12.33 -4.08
C VAL A 48 -3.53 12.62 -3.98
N THR A 49 -2.86 12.88 -5.11
CA THR A 49 -1.41 13.21 -5.13
C THR A 49 -1.16 14.56 -4.45
N GLU A 50 -1.97 15.57 -4.76
CA GLU A 50 -1.88 16.91 -4.16
C GLU A 50 -2.07 16.86 -2.64
N LEU A 51 -3.17 16.21 -2.19
CA LEU A 51 -3.47 16.08 -0.76
C LEU A 51 -2.36 15.35 -0.02
N MET A 52 -1.91 14.19 -0.54
CA MET A 52 -0.84 13.43 0.10
C MET A 52 0.47 14.22 0.17
N LEU A 53 0.86 14.86 -0.93
CA LEU A 53 2.09 15.65 -0.97
C LEU A 53 2.03 16.85 0.02
N GLN A 54 0.88 17.51 0.11
CA GLN A 54 0.64 18.57 1.10
C GLN A 54 0.86 18.05 2.53
N LYS A 55 0.25 16.91 2.89
CA LYS A 55 0.42 16.33 4.23
C LYS A 55 1.85 15.87 4.51
N MET A 56 2.56 15.37 3.50
CA MET A 56 3.99 15.04 3.62
C MET A 56 4.85 16.28 3.87
N PHE A 57 4.60 17.40 3.18
CA PHE A 57 5.33 18.66 3.43
C PHE A 57 5.06 19.25 4.82
N MET A 58 3.85 19.04 5.35
CA MET A 58 3.50 19.44 6.72
C MET A 58 4.07 18.48 7.79
N GLY A 59 4.76 17.41 7.40
CA GLY A 59 5.24 16.37 8.32
C GLY A 59 4.12 15.54 8.97
N LYS A 60 2.93 15.54 8.37
CA LYS A 60 1.72 14.86 8.87
C LYS A 60 1.49 13.50 8.22
N ALA A 61 2.20 13.20 7.12
CA ALA A 61 2.07 11.93 6.42
C ALA A 61 3.42 11.38 5.96
N SER A 62 3.45 10.05 5.76
CA SER A 62 4.52 9.29 5.11
C SER A 62 3.90 8.26 4.17
N GLY A 63 4.63 7.87 3.13
CA GLY A 63 4.15 6.89 2.16
C GLY A 63 5.17 5.82 1.83
N ILE A 64 4.65 4.66 1.41
CA ILE A 64 5.43 3.54 0.91
C ILE A 64 5.32 3.51 -0.62
N MET A 65 6.41 3.11 -1.27
CA MET A 65 6.45 2.87 -2.71
C MET A 65 5.64 1.63 -3.06
N GLY A 66 4.52 1.82 -3.75
CA GLY A 66 3.77 0.73 -4.35
C GLY A 66 4.27 0.37 -5.76
N ASN A 67 3.79 -0.73 -6.30
CA ASN A 67 4.15 -1.13 -7.65
C ASN A 67 3.53 -0.22 -8.72
N HIS A 68 2.41 0.43 -8.44
CA HIS A 68 1.77 1.40 -9.31
C HIS A 68 2.60 2.69 -9.39
N GLU A 69 3.04 3.27 -8.26
CA GLU A 69 3.97 4.40 -8.27
C GLU A 69 5.26 4.08 -9.02
N TRP A 70 5.86 2.91 -8.72
CA TRP A 70 7.11 2.51 -9.36
C TRP A 70 6.98 2.38 -10.88
N LYS A 71 5.85 1.88 -11.36
CA LYS A 71 5.55 1.77 -12.78
C LYS A 71 5.46 3.15 -13.45
N ILE A 72 4.71 4.08 -12.86
CA ILE A 72 4.54 5.44 -13.39
C ILE A 72 5.86 6.23 -13.34
N ILE A 73 6.67 6.10 -12.27
CA ILE A 73 8.01 6.71 -12.20
C ILE A 73 8.91 6.24 -13.36
N ARG A 74 8.90 4.95 -13.66
CA ARG A 74 9.68 4.40 -14.77
C ARG A 74 9.20 4.94 -16.11
N TRP A 75 7.90 5.04 -16.30
CA TRP A 75 7.30 5.64 -17.51
C TRP A 75 7.68 7.11 -17.65
N LEU A 76 7.59 7.93 -16.61
CA LEU A 76 8.02 9.33 -16.61
C LEU A 76 9.50 9.49 -16.94
N ARG A 77 10.33 8.51 -16.59
CA ARG A 77 11.77 8.47 -16.92
C ARG A 77 12.06 7.91 -18.32
N GLY A 78 11.04 7.74 -19.17
CA GLY A 78 11.18 7.22 -20.54
C GLY A 78 11.61 5.76 -20.63
N LYS A 79 11.39 4.97 -19.57
CA LYS A 79 11.67 3.52 -19.63
C LYS A 79 10.56 2.81 -20.36
N ASP A 80 10.91 1.74 -21.08
CA ASP A 80 9.92 0.82 -21.63
C ASP A 80 9.17 0.12 -20.48
N VAL A 81 7.86 0.41 -20.40
CA VAL A 81 6.97 -0.09 -19.35
C VAL A 81 5.66 -0.57 -19.97
N LYS A 82 5.32 -1.82 -19.73
CA LYS A 82 4.02 -2.35 -20.16
C LYS A 82 2.90 -1.69 -19.34
N LEU A 83 2.22 -0.72 -19.94
CA LEU A 83 1.02 -0.12 -19.36
C LEU A 83 -0.19 -1.03 -19.56
N SER A 84 -1.17 -0.92 -18.68
CA SER A 84 -2.41 -1.70 -18.70
C SER A 84 -3.58 -0.82 -18.27
N GLY A 85 -4.81 -1.32 -18.38
CA GLY A 85 -6.04 -0.59 -18.07
C GLY A 85 -5.99 0.27 -16.81
N PRO A 86 -5.54 -0.25 -15.65
CA PRO A 86 -5.41 0.51 -14.41
C PRO A 86 -4.57 1.78 -14.49
N ASN A 87 -3.57 1.83 -15.38
CA ASN A 87 -2.63 2.97 -15.47
C ASN A 87 -3.17 4.11 -16.37
N TYR A 88 -4.11 3.82 -17.28
CA TYR A 88 -4.57 4.83 -18.25
C TYR A 88 -5.19 6.06 -17.61
N PRO A 89 -6.04 5.99 -16.56
CA PRO A 89 -6.57 7.19 -15.91
C PRO A 89 -5.48 8.13 -15.39
N THR A 90 -4.43 7.57 -14.78
CA THR A 90 -3.27 8.35 -14.30
C THR A 90 -2.51 9.01 -15.42
N ILE A 91 -2.23 8.28 -16.52
CA ILE A 91 -1.49 8.81 -17.67
C ILE A 91 -2.30 9.92 -18.36
N GLU A 92 -3.59 9.69 -18.58
CA GLU A 92 -4.48 10.68 -19.18
C GLU A 92 -4.56 11.96 -18.33
N ALA A 93 -4.64 11.82 -16.99
CA ALA A 93 -4.60 12.96 -16.08
C ALA A 93 -3.27 13.73 -16.18
N MET A 94 -2.14 13.03 -16.30
CA MET A 94 -0.80 13.63 -16.46
C MET A 94 -0.60 14.30 -17.83
N GLU A 95 -1.24 13.79 -18.88
CA GLU A 95 -1.21 14.40 -20.22
C GLU A 95 -2.08 15.66 -20.27
N LYS A 96 -3.25 15.63 -19.64
CA LYS A 96 -4.15 16.79 -19.53
C LYS A 96 -3.60 17.89 -18.63
N GLN A 97 -2.85 17.52 -17.59
CA GLN A 97 -2.31 18.43 -16.59
C GLN A 97 -0.81 18.18 -16.38
N PRO A 98 0.07 18.80 -17.20
CA PRO A 98 1.52 18.56 -17.10
C PRO A 98 2.13 18.83 -15.71
N ALA A 99 1.55 19.77 -14.95
CA ALA A 99 1.97 20.05 -13.59
C ALA A 99 1.85 18.83 -12.64
N LEU A 100 0.93 17.88 -12.94
CA LEU A 100 0.80 16.63 -12.20
C LEU A 100 2.06 15.76 -12.32
N LYS A 101 2.78 15.79 -13.44
CA LYS A 101 4.03 15.03 -13.62
C LYS A 101 5.10 15.46 -12.60
N ASP A 102 5.28 16.78 -12.46
CA ASP A 102 6.24 17.36 -11.53
C ASP A 102 5.80 17.12 -10.07
N MET A 103 4.52 17.28 -9.79
CA MET A 103 3.95 17.02 -8.47
C MET A 103 4.12 15.55 -8.07
N PHE A 104 3.82 14.64 -8.99
CA PHE A 104 4.00 13.21 -8.76
C PHE A 104 5.47 12.82 -8.59
N ALA A 105 6.38 13.42 -9.36
CA ALA A 105 7.81 13.18 -9.18
C ALA A 105 8.28 13.57 -7.77
N ARG A 106 7.85 14.74 -7.28
CA ARG A 106 8.14 15.21 -5.90
C ARG A 106 7.53 14.30 -4.81
N TYR A 107 6.33 13.79 -5.05
CA TYR A 107 5.70 12.80 -4.17
C TYR A 107 6.54 11.54 -4.12
N ALA A 108 6.87 10.99 -5.28
CA ALA A 108 7.60 9.74 -5.42
C ALA A 108 9.00 9.76 -4.80
N GLU A 109 9.69 10.91 -4.82
CA GLU A 109 10.99 11.11 -4.15
C GLU A 109 10.93 10.99 -2.63
N LYS A 110 9.75 11.16 -2.03
CA LYS A 110 9.54 11.06 -0.58
C LYS A 110 9.17 9.65 -0.12
N LEU A 111 8.92 8.73 -1.04
CA LEU A 111 8.48 7.37 -0.72
C LEU A 111 9.65 6.48 -0.31
N SER A 112 9.41 5.66 0.69
CA SER A 112 10.30 4.57 1.12
C SER A 112 9.78 3.24 0.62
N PHE A 113 10.63 2.22 0.43
CA PHE A 113 10.17 0.87 0.10
C PHE A 113 9.57 0.14 1.31
N GLN A 114 9.97 0.57 2.49
CA GLN A 114 9.37 0.15 3.75
C GLN A 114 9.58 1.23 4.80
N LEU A 115 8.77 1.20 5.85
CA LEU A 115 8.82 2.16 6.93
C LEU A 115 8.77 1.45 8.28
N GLN A 116 9.66 1.83 9.19
CA GLN A 116 9.63 1.35 10.57
C GLN A 116 8.96 2.39 11.47
N LEU A 117 7.94 1.95 12.20
CA LEU A 117 7.21 2.70 13.21
C LEU A 117 7.56 2.16 14.61
N GLY A 118 8.20 2.98 15.43
CA GLY A 118 8.74 2.51 16.71
C GLY A 118 9.80 1.43 16.52
N ASN A 119 9.78 0.39 17.37
CA ASN A 119 10.78 -0.67 17.32
C ASN A 119 10.32 -1.88 16.48
N ASN A 120 9.04 -2.23 16.58
CA ASN A 120 8.52 -3.53 16.16
C ASN A 120 7.32 -3.46 15.21
N MET A 121 7.00 -2.27 14.68
CA MET A 121 5.99 -2.11 13.63
C MET A 121 6.64 -1.72 12.32
N PHE A 122 6.19 -2.36 11.24
CA PHE A 122 6.70 -2.13 9.90
C PHE A 122 5.55 -2.00 8.91
N VAL A 123 5.75 -1.16 7.90
CA VAL A 123 4.85 -1.02 6.76
C VAL A 123 5.65 -1.30 5.51
N ALA A 124 5.16 -2.19 4.66
CA ALA A 124 5.67 -2.45 3.31
C ALA A 124 4.48 -2.57 2.36
N HIS A 125 4.69 -2.40 1.04
CA HIS A 125 3.54 -2.47 0.15
C HIS A 125 3.00 -3.90 0.02
N ALA A 126 3.81 -4.87 -0.40
CA ALA A 126 3.34 -6.22 -0.65
C ALA A 126 3.84 -7.27 0.36
N ALA A 127 5.09 -7.18 0.78
CA ALA A 127 5.73 -8.16 1.66
C ALA A 127 7.06 -7.65 2.18
N VAL A 128 7.68 -8.38 3.12
CA VAL A 128 9.09 -8.20 3.50
C VAL A 128 9.83 -9.51 3.26
N LYS A 129 10.97 -9.42 2.58
CA LYS A 129 11.79 -10.58 2.25
C LYS A 129 12.30 -11.26 3.54
N PRO A 130 12.18 -12.60 3.71
CA PRO A 130 12.57 -13.28 4.94
C PRO A 130 13.99 -12.98 5.42
N GLU A 131 14.96 -12.94 4.52
CA GLU A 131 16.35 -12.68 4.87
C GLU A 131 16.58 -11.24 5.38
N TRP A 132 15.71 -10.29 5.00
CA TRP A 132 15.79 -8.92 5.48
C TRP A 132 15.60 -8.81 6.99
N TRP A 133 14.82 -9.71 7.60
CA TRP A 133 14.63 -9.72 9.05
C TRP A 133 15.92 -10.04 9.83
N ILE A 134 16.90 -10.66 9.18
CA ILE A 134 18.16 -11.09 9.78
C ILE A 134 19.18 -9.95 9.73
N ASP A 135 19.43 -9.38 8.56
CA ASP A 135 20.51 -8.41 8.34
C ASP A 135 20.04 -6.96 8.24
N ARG A 136 18.73 -6.73 8.12
CA ARG A 136 18.08 -5.40 7.97
C ARG A 136 18.67 -4.56 6.83
N LYS A 137 19.17 -5.24 5.79
CA LYS A 137 19.86 -4.60 4.68
C LYS A 137 18.96 -4.43 3.47
N ASP A 138 18.77 -3.17 3.07
CA ASP A 138 18.05 -2.85 1.85
C ASP A 138 18.91 -3.17 0.63
N THR A 139 18.32 -3.92 -0.28
CA THR A 139 18.89 -4.29 -1.57
C THR A 139 17.86 -4.07 -2.65
N ARG A 140 18.29 -4.02 -3.92
CA ARG A 140 17.34 -3.98 -5.04
C ARG A 140 16.32 -5.14 -4.96
N ARG A 141 16.76 -6.35 -4.59
CA ARG A 141 15.87 -7.52 -4.46
C ARG A 141 14.90 -7.38 -3.30
N SER A 142 15.31 -6.85 -2.14
CA SER A 142 14.38 -6.60 -1.03
C SER A 142 13.36 -5.52 -1.38
N ASN A 143 13.76 -4.47 -2.09
CA ASN A 143 12.86 -3.42 -2.54
C ASN A 143 11.84 -3.93 -3.58
N GLU A 144 12.28 -4.76 -4.54
CA GLU A 144 11.37 -5.43 -5.48
C GLU A 144 10.40 -6.35 -4.74
N TYR A 145 10.88 -7.08 -3.73
CA TYR A 145 10.03 -7.94 -2.91
C TYR A 145 9.01 -7.13 -2.08
N ASN A 146 9.41 -5.97 -1.57
CA ASN A 146 8.52 -5.07 -0.84
C ASN A 146 7.38 -4.55 -1.72
N MET A 147 7.63 -4.33 -3.02
CA MET A 147 6.62 -3.83 -3.96
C MET A 147 5.72 -4.92 -4.56
N TYR A 148 6.24 -6.11 -4.80
CA TYR A 148 5.55 -7.14 -5.59
C TYR A 148 5.23 -8.41 -4.80
N GLY A 149 5.79 -8.57 -3.60
CA GLY A 149 5.67 -9.79 -2.81
C GLY A 149 6.40 -10.98 -3.44
N ASN A 150 5.96 -12.18 -3.07
CA ASN A 150 6.43 -13.44 -3.63
C ASN A 150 5.39 -14.00 -4.60
N SER A 151 5.85 -14.55 -5.72
CA SER A 151 4.95 -15.13 -6.73
C SER A 151 5.59 -16.33 -7.43
N ASP A 152 4.76 -17.28 -7.83
CA ASP A 152 5.14 -18.43 -8.63
C ASP A 152 4.68 -18.21 -10.08
N SER A 153 5.63 -17.87 -10.94
CA SER A 153 5.37 -17.66 -12.38
C SER A 153 5.11 -18.96 -13.16
N SER A 154 5.41 -20.12 -12.58
CA SER A 154 5.09 -21.42 -13.17
C SER A 154 3.62 -21.80 -12.96
N ASN A 155 2.97 -21.21 -11.94
CA ASN A 155 1.57 -21.40 -11.62
C ASN A 155 0.81 -20.10 -11.87
N MET A 156 0.14 -20.01 -13.02
CA MET A 156 -0.63 -18.82 -13.42
C MET A 156 -2.09 -18.99 -13.05
N ILE A 157 -2.65 -17.99 -12.39
CA ILE A 157 -4.09 -17.89 -12.14
C ILE A 157 -4.75 -16.96 -13.14
N GLU A 158 -5.96 -17.27 -13.55
CA GLU A 158 -6.77 -16.38 -14.39
C GLU A 158 -7.67 -15.52 -13.53
N PHE A 159 -7.68 -14.21 -13.82
CA PHE A 159 -8.51 -13.26 -13.14
C PHE A 159 -8.98 -12.17 -14.12
N ARG A 160 -10.29 -11.97 -14.25
CA ARG A 160 -10.91 -11.01 -15.19
C ARG A 160 -10.35 -11.12 -16.62
N GLY A 161 -10.20 -12.37 -17.12
CA GLY A 161 -9.66 -12.65 -18.44
C GLY A 161 -8.16 -12.36 -18.63
N GLN A 162 -7.44 -12.09 -17.55
CA GLN A 162 -5.99 -11.92 -17.57
C GLN A 162 -5.31 -12.96 -16.71
N ARG A 163 -4.10 -13.37 -17.13
CA ARG A 163 -3.29 -14.34 -16.39
C ARG A 163 -2.25 -13.64 -15.52
N TYR A 164 -2.23 -14.01 -14.26
CA TYR A 164 -1.30 -13.48 -13.26
C TYR A 164 -0.52 -14.63 -12.60
N PRO A 165 0.76 -14.40 -12.23
CA PRO A 165 1.48 -15.36 -11.38
C PRO A 165 0.73 -15.58 -10.07
N ASN A 166 0.66 -16.84 -9.61
CA ASN A 166 0.08 -17.14 -8.31
C ASN A 166 0.92 -16.51 -7.19
N ARG A 167 0.26 -15.83 -6.26
CA ARG A 167 0.93 -15.20 -5.13
C ARG A 167 1.19 -16.20 -4.02
N LEU A 168 2.36 -16.09 -3.41
CA LEU A 168 2.79 -16.95 -2.31
C LEU A 168 2.91 -16.12 -1.04
N TYR A 169 2.27 -16.59 0.04
CA TYR A 169 2.24 -15.91 1.34
C TYR A 169 3.12 -16.58 2.40
N ASN A 170 3.99 -17.51 1.99
CA ASN A 170 4.91 -18.21 2.88
C ASN A 170 5.91 -17.29 3.63
N TRP A 171 6.09 -16.06 3.15
CA TRP A 171 6.88 -15.03 3.84
C TRP A 171 6.25 -14.58 5.18
N VAL A 172 4.93 -14.73 5.35
CA VAL A 172 4.23 -14.41 6.61
C VAL A 172 4.79 -15.23 7.78
N ASP A 173 5.17 -16.48 7.54
CA ASP A 173 5.75 -17.36 8.57
C ASP A 173 7.13 -16.90 9.06
N ASN A 174 7.77 -15.98 8.36
CA ASN A 174 9.10 -15.45 8.69
C ASN A 174 9.06 -14.09 9.42
N VAL A 175 7.87 -13.51 9.65
CA VAL A 175 7.73 -12.29 10.45
C VAL A 175 8.08 -12.60 11.89
N PRO A 176 9.07 -11.89 12.51
CA PRO A 176 9.52 -12.18 13.86
C PRO A 176 8.42 -12.06 14.92
N SER A 177 8.58 -12.75 16.05
CA SER A 177 7.56 -12.93 17.09
C SER A 177 7.02 -11.65 17.72
N ASP A 178 7.81 -10.60 17.77
CA ASP A 178 7.49 -9.31 18.35
C ASP A 178 7.09 -8.25 17.32
N VAL A 179 7.13 -8.63 16.02
CA VAL A 179 6.88 -7.71 14.91
C VAL A 179 5.41 -7.72 14.48
N LYS A 180 4.90 -6.52 14.20
CA LYS A 180 3.66 -6.28 13.45
C LYS A 180 3.99 -5.68 12.10
N LEU A 181 3.62 -6.37 11.03
CA LEU A 181 3.80 -5.94 9.64
C LEU A 181 2.44 -5.58 9.05
N PHE A 182 2.35 -4.41 8.43
CA PHE A 182 1.17 -3.93 7.71
C PHE A 182 1.48 -3.91 6.22
N VAL A 183 0.60 -4.46 5.40
CA VAL A 183 0.75 -4.55 3.94
C VAL A 183 -0.54 -4.18 3.21
N GLY A 184 -0.39 -3.67 1.99
CA GLY A 184 -1.44 -3.45 1.00
C GLY A 184 -1.41 -4.49 -0.12
N HIS A 185 -1.53 -4.02 -1.38
CA HIS A 185 -1.23 -4.70 -2.63
C HIS A 185 -2.21 -5.79 -3.07
N ASP A 186 -2.66 -6.65 -2.19
CA ASP A 186 -3.35 -7.88 -2.58
C ASP A 186 -4.54 -8.17 -1.65
N PRO A 187 -5.76 -8.01 -2.14
CA PRO A 187 -6.95 -8.28 -1.34
C PRO A 187 -7.30 -9.77 -1.23
N ARG A 188 -6.66 -10.67 -2.00
CA ARG A 188 -7.01 -12.09 -2.05
C ARG A 188 -6.93 -12.83 -0.71
N PRO A 189 -5.97 -12.55 0.20
CA PRO A 189 -5.97 -13.20 1.51
C PRO A 189 -7.23 -12.96 2.33
N MET A 190 -7.99 -11.89 2.02
CA MET A 190 -9.18 -11.47 2.74
C MET A 190 -10.49 -11.98 2.15
N VAL A 191 -10.46 -12.63 1.00
CA VAL A 191 -11.65 -13.19 0.32
C VAL A 191 -11.52 -14.70 0.21
N SER A 192 -12.53 -15.41 0.72
CA SER A 192 -12.56 -16.89 0.68
C SER A 192 -12.90 -17.44 -0.70
N GLU A 193 -13.58 -16.64 -1.52
CA GLU A 193 -13.93 -16.91 -2.91
C GLU A 193 -13.76 -15.63 -3.71
N PRO A 194 -13.27 -15.66 -4.96
CA PRO A 194 -13.06 -14.48 -5.76
C PRO A 194 -14.38 -13.95 -6.36
N ASP A 195 -15.34 -13.57 -5.54
CA ASP A 195 -16.45 -12.72 -5.98
C ASP A 195 -15.98 -11.26 -5.98
N PHE A 196 -15.27 -10.90 -7.04
CA PHE A 196 -14.70 -9.57 -7.20
C PHE A 196 -15.70 -8.50 -7.68
N ASP A 197 -16.95 -8.87 -7.91
CA ASP A 197 -18.01 -7.94 -8.29
C ASP A 197 -18.72 -7.37 -7.04
N ASN A 198 -18.58 -8.05 -5.88
CA ASN A 198 -19.10 -7.63 -4.58
C ASN A 198 -17.98 -7.60 -3.53
N PHE A 199 -16.98 -6.76 -3.74
CA PHE A 199 -15.80 -6.69 -2.88
C PHE A 199 -16.16 -6.12 -1.50
N GLN A 200 -16.45 -6.98 -0.53
CA GLN A 200 -16.67 -6.61 0.87
C GLN A 200 -15.54 -7.14 1.77
N ALA A 201 -14.31 -7.07 1.29
CA ALA A 201 -13.17 -7.48 2.08
C ALA A 201 -12.99 -6.55 3.29
N THR A 202 -12.63 -7.14 4.41
CA THR A 202 -12.21 -6.44 5.62
C THR A 202 -10.76 -6.80 5.92
N PRO A 203 -9.97 -5.93 6.55
CA PRO A 203 -8.58 -6.23 6.90
C PRO A 203 -8.44 -7.55 7.65
N LEU A 204 -7.45 -8.34 7.24
CA LEU A 204 -7.12 -9.62 7.85
C LEU A 204 -5.81 -9.54 8.62
N SER A 205 -5.83 -9.86 9.91
CA SER A 205 -4.61 -10.02 10.70
C SER A 205 -4.30 -11.51 10.91
N VAL A 206 -3.13 -11.92 10.46
CA VAL A 206 -2.64 -13.30 10.59
C VAL A 206 -1.49 -13.34 11.59
N LYS A 207 -1.64 -14.13 12.63
CA LYS A 207 -0.57 -14.44 13.58
C LYS A 207 0.12 -15.74 13.15
N ASN A 208 1.41 -15.67 12.87
CA ASN A 208 2.18 -16.85 12.49
C ASN A 208 2.56 -17.70 13.74
N LYS A 209 3.16 -18.88 13.49
CA LYS A 209 3.55 -19.80 14.57
C LYS A 209 4.63 -19.25 15.51
N GLN A 210 5.40 -18.26 15.06
CA GLN A 210 6.44 -17.60 15.85
C GLN A 210 5.87 -16.47 16.73
N GLY A 211 4.63 -16.02 16.45
CA GLY A 211 3.97 -14.93 17.16
C GLY A 211 3.97 -13.60 16.43
N GLY A 212 4.65 -13.48 15.28
CA GLY A 212 4.61 -12.31 14.42
C GLY A 212 3.22 -12.11 13.80
N ILE A 213 2.82 -10.87 13.59
CA ILE A 213 1.49 -10.52 13.08
C ILE A 213 1.66 -9.80 11.74
N THR A 214 0.96 -10.25 10.72
CA THR A 214 0.80 -9.53 9.45
C THR A 214 -0.64 -9.07 9.29
N THR A 215 -0.86 -7.79 9.04
CA THR A 215 -2.18 -7.22 8.75
C THR A 215 -2.23 -6.78 7.30
N PHE A 216 -3.13 -7.40 6.53
CA PHE A 216 -3.44 -7.07 5.13
C PHE A 216 -4.51 -5.97 5.13
N LEU A 217 -4.26 -4.86 4.47
CA LEU A 217 -5.12 -3.67 4.48
C LEU A 217 -5.76 -3.36 3.11
N ASP A 218 -5.26 -3.92 1.98
CA ASP A 218 -5.87 -3.68 0.66
C ASP A 218 -7.20 -4.42 0.55
N ALA A 219 -8.28 -3.73 0.81
CA ALA A 219 -9.64 -4.26 0.68
C ALA A 219 -10.29 -3.90 -0.66
N GLY A 220 -9.51 -3.59 -1.68
CA GLY A 220 -9.97 -3.38 -3.05
C GLY A 220 -10.47 -1.98 -3.36
N SER A 221 -10.07 -0.95 -2.62
CA SER A 221 -10.34 0.45 -2.99
C SER A 221 -9.96 0.72 -4.45
N GLY A 222 -10.75 1.49 -5.18
CA GLY A 222 -10.61 1.69 -6.63
C GLY A 222 -10.96 0.48 -7.50
N LYS A 223 -11.35 -0.64 -6.90
CA LYS A 223 -11.75 -1.89 -7.57
C LYS A 223 -13.14 -2.35 -7.12
N GLY A 224 -13.93 -1.47 -6.49
CA GLY A 224 -15.26 -1.75 -5.95
C GLY A 224 -15.29 -2.09 -4.46
N GLY A 225 -14.13 -2.17 -3.80
CA GLY A 225 -14.00 -2.34 -2.36
C GLY A 225 -13.81 -1.02 -1.60
N ASN A 226 -13.71 -1.11 -0.27
CA ASN A 226 -13.57 0.03 0.61
C ASN A 226 -12.09 0.35 0.92
N LEU A 227 -11.80 1.62 1.23
CA LEU A 227 -10.55 2.01 1.85
C LEU A 227 -10.59 1.70 3.36
N TRP A 228 -9.62 0.94 3.83
CA TRP A 228 -9.47 0.62 5.23
C TRP A 228 -8.15 1.14 5.80
N GLY A 229 -8.16 1.40 7.10
CA GLY A 229 -6.97 1.75 7.85
C GLY A 229 -6.91 1.09 9.23
N ALA A 230 -5.70 0.99 9.77
CA ALA A 230 -5.40 0.54 11.11
C ALA A 230 -4.89 1.71 11.96
N VAL A 231 -5.55 2.00 13.06
CA VAL A 231 -5.03 2.90 14.10
C VAL A 231 -4.08 2.08 14.97
N VAL A 232 -2.84 2.53 15.08
CA VAL A 232 -1.79 1.83 15.79
C VAL A 232 -1.04 2.77 16.74
N ASN A 233 -0.53 2.21 17.84
CA ASN A 233 0.38 2.89 18.74
C ASN A 233 1.73 2.18 18.74
N SER A 234 2.72 2.79 18.10
CA SER A 234 4.05 2.21 17.95
C SER A 234 4.91 2.31 19.21
N ALA A 235 4.48 3.05 20.23
CA ALA A 235 5.19 3.12 21.52
C ALA A 235 4.96 1.84 22.37
N ASN A 236 3.75 1.30 22.34
CA ASN A 236 3.36 0.09 23.08
C ASN A 236 3.12 -1.13 22.18
N ASN A 237 3.37 -0.99 20.87
CA ASN A 237 3.20 -2.03 19.86
C ASN A 237 1.75 -2.58 19.80
N SER A 238 0.70 -1.71 19.87
CA SER A 238 -0.72 -2.11 19.79
C SER A 238 -1.35 -1.75 18.46
N ILE A 239 -2.30 -2.58 18.02
CA ILE A 239 -3.33 -2.21 17.03
C ILE A 239 -4.56 -1.83 17.84
N GLU A 240 -5.02 -0.59 17.70
CA GLU A 240 -6.08 -0.04 18.53
C GLU A 240 -7.46 -0.16 17.87
N ALA A 241 -7.52 0.05 16.55
CA ALA A 241 -8.75 -0.08 15.78
C ALA A 241 -8.48 -0.35 14.30
N LEU A 242 -9.47 -0.93 13.63
CA LEU A 242 -9.59 -0.98 12.16
C LEU A 242 -10.76 -0.09 11.76
N ILE A 243 -10.52 0.82 10.82
CA ILE A 243 -11.50 1.84 10.41
C ILE A 243 -11.81 1.69 8.93
N ASN A 244 -13.09 1.70 8.59
CA ASN A 244 -13.59 1.72 7.21
C ASN A 244 -13.91 3.16 6.82
N PHE A 245 -13.32 3.64 5.72
CA PHE A 245 -13.54 4.99 5.18
C PHE A 245 -14.46 5.00 3.95
N GLY A 246 -15.02 3.85 3.59
CA GLY A 246 -15.95 3.72 2.45
C GLY A 246 -15.24 3.63 1.10
N GLN A 247 -16.03 3.91 0.05
CA GLN A 247 -15.63 3.87 -1.37
C GLN A 247 -15.43 5.27 -1.92
#